data_23b26204e673d0ec11b39556aff4c03f
#
_entry.id   23b26204e673d0ec11b39556aff4c03f
#
_cell.length_a   1.000
_cell.length_b   1.000
_cell.length_c   1.000
_cell.angle_alpha   90.00
_cell.angle_beta   90.00
_cell.angle_gamma   90.00
#
_symmetry.space_group_name_H-M   'P 1'
#
loop_
_entity.id
_entity.type
_entity.pdbx_description
1 polymer ?
#
loop_
_entity_poly.entity_id
_entity_poly.type
_entity_poly.pdbx_seq_one_letter_code
_entity_poly.pdbx_strand_id
1 'polypeptide(L)'
;MNPLPPTPGPMPSLTAQAPHGLPSAHTSTPQSLLDLMADGFYLLLLLKRTQMPSDTESFVQSVQTFLDGVERGAVKLGIASEDIYAAKYAFCAAVDEAILSQPSALHETWERNPLQLRLFGEHLAGEHFFDRLEELRRQGAVRLPSLEIYHYCLLLGFEGKYRLEGPEKLGYLTARLGDEIVYFKGKRSGFA
;
A
#
# COMPACT_ATOMS: atom_id res chain seq x y z
N MET A 1 61.61 -25.36 23.46
CA MET A 1 60.34 -25.07 24.15
C MET A 1 59.70 -23.89 23.43
N ASN A 2 58.70 -24.19 22.58
CA ASN A 2 57.89 -23.17 21.90
C ASN A 2 56.76 -22.75 22.84
N PRO A 3 56.51 -21.47 23.03
CA PRO A 3 55.35 -21.02 23.80
C PRO A 3 54.07 -21.23 22.98
N LEU A 4 53.08 -21.73 23.66
CA LEU A 4 51.69 -21.91 23.14
C LEU A 4 51.11 -20.57 22.70
N PRO A 5 50.30 -20.57 21.63
CA PRO A 5 49.59 -19.35 21.20
C PRO A 5 48.49 -18.99 22.21
N PRO A 6 48.18 -17.71 22.36
CA PRO A 6 47.14 -17.28 23.29
C PRO A 6 45.75 -17.72 22.82
N THR A 7 44.98 -18.23 23.76
CA THR A 7 43.55 -18.56 23.59
C THR A 7 42.78 -17.33 23.12
N PRO A 8 41.91 -17.48 22.09
CA PRO A 8 41.04 -16.38 21.72
C PRO A 8 40.02 -16.10 22.83
N GLY A 9 40.00 -14.83 23.26
CA GLY A 9 39.01 -14.34 24.21
C GLY A 9 37.58 -14.43 23.65
N PRO A 10 36.59 -14.42 24.55
CA PRO A 10 35.19 -14.55 24.12
C PRO A 10 34.82 -13.42 23.18
N MET A 11 34.32 -13.78 22.02
CA MET A 11 33.75 -12.84 21.06
C MET A 11 32.56 -12.09 21.72
N PRO A 12 32.48 -10.78 21.57
CA PRO A 12 31.29 -10.06 22.01
C PRO A 12 30.11 -10.56 21.21
N SER A 13 29.09 -11.05 21.89
CA SER A 13 27.79 -11.36 21.30
C SER A 13 27.24 -10.10 20.64
N LEU A 14 27.22 -10.10 19.33
CA LEU A 14 26.40 -9.18 18.57
C LEU A 14 24.93 -9.55 18.83
N THR A 15 24.41 -9.06 19.95
CA THR A 15 22.98 -8.86 20.05
C THR A 15 22.64 -7.89 18.93
N ALA A 16 21.96 -8.42 17.91
CA ALA A 16 21.33 -7.60 16.91
C ALA A 16 20.35 -6.68 17.64
N GLN A 17 20.79 -5.48 17.95
CA GLN A 17 19.89 -4.40 18.28
C GLN A 17 19.08 -4.17 17.02
N ALA A 18 17.79 -4.52 17.11
CA ALA A 18 16.82 -4.04 16.15
C ALA A 18 17.06 -2.53 15.95
N PRO A 19 17.03 -2.03 14.72
CA PRO A 19 17.23 -0.60 14.51
C PRO A 19 16.21 0.13 15.37
N HIS A 20 16.72 0.89 16.31
CA HIS A 20 15.94 1.76 17.17
C HIS A 20 15.03 2.60 16.29
N GLY A 21 13.78 2.59 16.64
CA GLY A 21 12.65 3.24 16.05
C GLY A 21 12.96 4.35 15.07
N LEU A 22 12.39 4.21 13.90
CA LEU A 22 12.07 5.36 13.08
C LEU A 22 11.55 6.45 14.03
N PRO A 23 12.03 7.69 13.91
CA PRO A 23 11.47 8.77 14.69
C PRO A 23 9.96 8.71 14.49
N SER A 24 9.23 8.58 15.57
CA SER A 24 7.78 8.65 15.56
C SER A 24 7.45 10.01 14.97
N ALA A 25 7.25 10.04 13.65
CA ALA A 25 6.77 11.21 12.99
C ALA A 25 5.40 11.47 13.58
N HIS A 26 5.36 12.49 14.44
CA HIS A 26 4.16 13.10 14.99
C HIS A 26 3.02 12.12 15.25
N THR A 27 2.84 11.73 16.52
CA THR A 27 1.67 11.02 17.02
C THR A 27 0.41 11.90 16.95
N SER A 28 0.11 12.43 15.75
CA SER A 28 -1.18 13.04 15.52
C SER A 28 -2.19 11.92 15.35
N THR A 29 -3.29 11.99 16.07
CA THR A 29 -4.42 11.06 15.92
C THR A 29 -4.87 11.07 14.45
N PRO A 30 -5.00 9.91 13.79
CA PRO A 30 -5.49 9.86 12.42
C PRO A 30 -6.84 10.52 12.27
N GLN A 31 -7.01 11.40 11.28
CA GLN A 31 -8.24 12.15 11.03
C GLN A 31 -8.89 11.84 9.69
N SER A 32 -8.24 11.02 8.88
CA SER A 32 -8.72 10.66 7.55
C SER A 32 -8.35 9.23 7.20
N LEU A 33 -9.01 8.68 6.17
CA LEU A 33 -8.65 7.38 5.60
C LEU A 33 -7.21 7.40 5.08
N LEU A 34 -6.80 8.51 4.49
CA LEU A 34 -5.43 8.69 4.00
C LEU A 34 -4.40 8.60 5.14
N ASP A 35 -4.68 9.22 6.28
CA ASP A 35 -3.81 9.12 7.46
C ASP A 35 -3.68 7.66 7.95
N LEU A 36 -4.79 6.92 7.96
CA LEU A 36 -4.80 5.52 8.37
C LEU A 36 -4.01 4.63 7.41
N MET A 37 -3.96 4.98 6.14
CA MET A 37 -3.26 4.23 5.09
C MET A 37 -1.77 4.58 4.96
N ALA A 38 -1.29 5.60 5.65
CA ALA A 38 0.07 6.14 5.48
C ALA A 38 1.17 5.07 5.64
N ASP A 39 1.08 4.22 6.64
CA ASP A 39 2.05 3.14 6.84
C ASP A 39 2.03 2.10 5.70
N GLY A 40 0.86 1.86 5.13
CA GLY A 40 0.70 1.00 3.96
C GLY A 40 1.37 1.58 2.72
N PHE A 41 1.25 2.87 2.50
CA PHE A 41 1.94 3.56 1.40
C PHE A 41 3.46 3.55 1.57
N TYR A 42 3.93 3.69 2.80
CA TYR A 42 5.35 3.53 3.10
C TYR A 42 5.84 2.11 2.79
N LEU A 43 5.07 1.09 3.14
CA LEU A 43 5.36 -0.29 2.77
C LEU A 43 5.44 -0.47 1.25
N LEU A 44 4.51 0.10 0.48
CA LEU A 44 4.56 0.06 -0.98
C LEU A 44 5.84 0.67 -1.52
N LEU A 45 6.28 1.79 -0.96
CA LEU A 45 7.52 2.44 -1.35
C LEU A 45 8.74 1.54 -1.08
N LEU A 46 8.77 0.84 0.05
CA LEU A 46 9.82 -0.11 0.40
C LEU A 46 9.85 -1.31 -0.57
N LEU A 47 8.69 -1.87 -0.90
CA LEU A 47 8.58 -2.98 -1.87
C LEU A 47 9.12 -2.57 -3.24
N LYS A 48 8.86 -1.36 -3.67
CA LYS A 48 9.36 -0.84 -4.95
C LYS A 48 10.87 -0.60 -4.97
N ARG A 49 11.48 -0.46 -3.80
CA ARG A 49 12.94 -0.33 -3.64
C ARG A 49 13.65 -1.68 -3.44
N THR A 50 13.03 -2.77 -3.85
CA THR A 50 13.59 -4.13 -3.77
C THR A 50 13.73 -4.71 -2.36
N GLN A 51 13.05 -4.16 -1.38
CA GLN A 51 13.00 -4.72 -0.02
C GLN A 51 11.86 -5.74 0.10
N MET A 52 12.06 -6.90 -0.52
CA MET A 52 11.05 -7.95 -0.51
C MET A 52 11.00 -8.68 0.82
N PRO A 53 9.78 -9.08 1.27
CA PRO A 53 9.63 -9.94 2.43
C PRO A 53 10.30 -11.30 2.20
N SER A 54 10.75 -11.93 3.28
CA SER A 54 11.39 -13.24 3.24
C SER A 54 10.41 -14.41 3.33
N ASP A 55 9.23 -14.19 3.91
CA ASP A 55 8.20 -15.21 4.14
C ASP A 55 6.83 -14.71 3.71
N THR A 56 6.20 -15.49 2.82
CA THR A 56 4.89 -15.15 2.25
C THR A 56 3.79 -15.06 3.30
N GLU A 57 3.66 -16.08 4.14
CA GLU A 57 2.53 -16.16 5.09
C GLU A 57 2.64 -15.11 6.19
N SER A 58 3.82 -14.86 6.73
CA SER A 58 4.06 -13.78 7.67
C SER A 58 3.72 -12.42 7.09
N PHE A 59 4.09 -12.19 5.83
CA PHE A 59 3.81 -10.93 5.16
C PHE A 59 2.32 -10.74 4.90
N VAL A 60 1.64 -11.77 4.40
CA VAL A 60 0.18 -11.74 4.22
C VAL A 60 -0.54 -11.44 5.53
N GLN A 61 -0.12 -12.09 6.61
CA GLN A 61 -0.70 -11.85 7.94
C GLN A 61 -0.47 -10.42 8.42
N SER A 62 0.71 -9.86 8.18
CA SER A 62 1.02 -8.46 8.52
C SER A 62 0.13 -7.49 7.74
N VAL A 63 -0.10 -7.75 6.47
CA VAL A 63 -1.01 -6.94 5.65
C VAL A 63 -2.44 -7.03 6.16
N GLN A 64 -2.92 -8.22 6.48
CA GLN A 64 -4.26 -8.41 7.05
C GLN A 64 -4.43 -7.66 8.36
N THR A 65 -3.46 -7.78 9.27
CA THR A 65 -3.47 -7.07 10.57
C THR A 65 -3.51 -5.55 10.36
N PHE A 66 -2.71 -5.05 9.41
CA PHE A 66 -2.71 -3.64 9.03
C PHE A 66 -4.09 -3.20 8.52
N LEU A 67 -4.67 -3.94 7.59
CA LEU A 67 -5.98 -3.61 7.02
C LEU A 67 -7.11 -3.68 8.04
N ASP A 68 -7.06 -4.61 8.97
CA ASP A 68 -8.01 -4.69 10.08
C ASP A 68 -7.91 -3.45 10.98
N GLY A 69 -6.70 -2.97 11.21
CA GLY A 69 -6.46 -1.72 11.94
C GLY A 69 -7.01 -0.50 11.22
N VAL A 70 -6.82 -0.43 9.91
CA VAL A 70 -7.40 0.62 9.05
C VAL A 70 -8.93 0.61 9.15
N GLU A 71 -9.53 -0.55 9.03
CA GLU A 71 -10.99 -0.70 9.11
C GLU A 71 -11.54 -0.21 10.45
N ARG A 72 -10.94 -0.65 11.56
CA ARG A 72 -11.35 -0.20 12.90
C ARG A 72 -11.21 1.31 13.06
N GLY A 73 -10.09 1.89 12.62
CA GLY A 73 -9.86 3.33 12.68
C GLY A 73 -10.85 4.11 11.81
N ALA A 74 -11.12 3.62 10.62
CA ALA A 74 -12.04 4.24 9.67
C ALA A 74 -13.50 4.22 10.18
N VAL A 75 -13.93 3.12 10.78
CA VAL A 75 -15.25 3.02 11.42
C VAL A 75 -15.38 4.07 12.52
N LYS A 76 -14.37 4.25 13.35
CA LYS A 76 -14.37 5.28 14.40
C LYS A 76 -14.46 6.70 13.85
N LEU A 77 -13.91 6.92 12.66
CA LEU A 77 -13.97 8.23 11.97
C LEU A 77 -15.28 8.44 11.23
N GLY A 78 -16.19 7.47 11.22
CA GLY A 78 -17.44 7.54 10.49
C GLY A 78 -17.29 7.45 8.97
N ILE A 79 -16.22 6.84 8.49
CA ILE A 79 -15.97 6.66 7.07
C ILE A 79 -16.90 5.58 6.53
N ALA A 80 -17.50 5.82 5.36
CA ALA A 80 -18.42 4.89 4.72
C ALA A 80 -17.74 3.55 4.41
N SER A 81 -18.47 2.45 4.59
CA SER A 81 -17.97 1.10 4.32
C SER A 81 -17.50 0.91 2.88
N GLU A 82 -18.13 1.58 1.92
CA GLU A 82 -17.71 1.57 0.52
C GLU A 82 -16.31 2.17 0.35
N ASP A 83 -15.99 3.25 1.05
CA ASP A 83 -14.67 3.88 1.00
C ASP A 83 -13.60 3.00 1.67
N ILE A 84 -13.96 2.34 2.77
CA ILE A 84 -13.06 1.40 3.46
C ILE A 84 -12.73 0.23 2.54
N TYR A 85 -13.75 -0.37 1.92
CA TYR A 85 -13.58 -1.47 0.98
C TYR A 85 -12.71 -1.06 -0.21
N ALA A 86 -13.00 0.09 -0.81
CA ALA A 86 -12.25 0.61 -1.95
C ALA A 86 -10.78 0.83 -1.62
N ALA A 87 -10.48 1.37 -0.45
CA ALA A 87 -9.10 1.59 0.00
C ALA A 87 -8.34 0.28 0.16
N LYS A 88 -8.93 -0.71 0.81
CA LYS A 88 -8.35 -2.03 1.00
C LYS A 88 -8.09 -2.71 -0.34
N TYR A 89 -9.05 -2.62 -1.26
CA TYR A 89 -8.94 -3.18 -2.60
C TYR A 89 -7.77 -2.56 -3.39
N ALA A 90 -7.72 -1.24 -3.48
CA ALA A 90 -6.69 -0.53 -4.21
C ALA A 90 -5.29 -0.82 -3.65
N PHE A 91 -5.16 -0.81 -2.34
CA PHE A 91 -3.91 -1.12 -1.67
C PHE A 91 -3.41 -2.53 -1.98
N CYS A 92 -4.28 -3.53 -1.89
CA CYS A 92 -3.93 -4.92 -2.21
C CYS A 92 -3.52 -5.09 -3.67
N ALA A 93 -4.21 -4.43 -4.61
CA ALA A 93 -3.81 -4.42 -6.01
C ALA A 93 -2.41 -3.85 -6.21
N ALA A 94 -2.10 -2.75 -5.54
CA ALA A 94 -0.79 -2.11 -5.61
C ALA A 94 0.32 -2.98 -4.99
N VAL A 95 0.06 -3.64 -3.88
CA VAL A 95 1.02 -4.58 -3.26
C VAL A 95 1.28 -5.77 -4.18
N ASP A 96 0.24 -6.37 -4.72
CA ASP A 96 0.37 -7.50 -5.65
C ASP A 96 1.23 -7.13 -6.85
N GLU A 97 0.97 -6.00 -7.48
CA GLU A 97 1.78 -5.53 -8.61
C GLU A 97 3.23 -5.28 -8.21
N ALA A 98 3.48 -4.65 -7.06
CA ALA A 98 4.83 -4.37 -6.59
C ALA A 98 5.64 -5.64 -6.38
N ILE A 99 5.04 -6.69 -5.83
CA ILE A 99 5.71 -7.99 -5.63
C ILE A 99 5.92 -8.72 -6.96
N LEU A 100 4.90 -8.75 -7.82
CA LEU A 100 4.96 -9.48 -9.08
C LEU A 100 5.80 -8.80 -10.16
N SER A 101 6.08 -7.51 -10.02
CA SER A 101 6.90 -6.76 -10.98
C SER A 101 8.41 -6.97 -10.83
N GLN A 102 8.84 -7.66 -9.78
CA GLN A 102 10.25 -7.91 -9.48
C GLN A 102 10.51 -9.40 -9.28
N PRO A 103 11.66 -9.92 -9.78
CA PRO A 103 12.07 -11.29 -9.48
C PRO A 103 12.38 -11.41 -7.98
N SER A 104 11.73 -12.37 -7.32
CA SER A 104 11.98 -12.68 -5.92
C SER A 104 11.64 -14.13 -5.62
N ALA A 105 12.05 -14.62 -4.45
CA ALA A 105 11.66 -15.95 -3.98
C ALA A 105 10.15 -16.08 -3.75
N LEU A 106 9.43 -14.97 -3.58
CA LEU A 106 7.99 -14.93 -3.37
C LEU A 106 7.18 -14.98 -4.67
N HIS A 107 7.78 -14.69 -5.82
CA HIS A 107 7.06 -14.43 -7.07
C HIS A 107 6.11 -15.57 -7.44
N GLU A 108 6.59 -16.79 -7.49
CA GLU A 108 5.80 -17.96 -7.89
C GLU A 108 4.63 -18.22 -6.93
N THR A 109 4.89 -18.19 -5.63
CA THR A 109 3.86 -18.40 -4.60
C THR A 109 2.82 -17.28 -4.65
N TRP A 110 3.27 -16.05 -4.83
CA TRP A 110 2.40 -14.87 -4.89
C TRP A 110 1.52 -14.86 -6.14
N GLU A 111 2.08 -15.23 -7.29
CA GLU A 111 1.34 -15.34 -8.55
C GLU A 111 0.16 -16.31 -8.46
N ARG A 112 0.34 -17.43 -7.75
CA ARG A 112 -0.71 -18.43 -7.55
C ARG A 112 -1.80 -17.97 -6.61
N ASN A 113 -1.49 -17.12 -5.65
CA ASN A 113 -2.41 -16.69 -4.62
C ASN A 113 -2.12 -15.26 -4.14
N PRO A 114 -2.33 -14.26 -4.99
CA PRO A 114 -2.14 -12.86 -4.63
C PRO A 114 -3.16 -12.38 -3.59
N LEU A 115 -2.92 -11.23 -2.98
CA LEU A 115 -3.84 -10.63 -2.00
C LEU A 115 -5.24 -10.42 -2.58
N GLN A 116 -5.33 -10.02 -3.83
CA GLN A 116 -6.62 -9.83 -4.49
C GLN A 116 -7.46 -11.10 -4.51
N LEU A 117 -6.83 -12.24 -4.77
CA LEU A 117 -7.51 -13.52 -4.73
C LEU A 117 -7.86 -13.92 -3.28
N ARG A 118 -6.88 -13.80 -2.36
CA ARG A 118 -7.05 -14.19 -0.94
C ARG A 118 -8.15 -13.41 -0.23
N LEU A 119 -8.23 -12.11 -0.46
CA LEU A 119 -9.10 -11.21 0.30
C LEU A 119 -10.37 -10.80 -0.45
N PHE A 120 -10.35 -10.84 -1.78
CA PHE A 120 -11.48 -10.37 -2.61
C PHE A 120 -11.99 -11.39 -3.61
N GLY A 121 -11.31 -12.54 -3.75
CA GLY A 121 -11.73 -13.58 -4.68
C GLY A 121 -11.56 -13.23 -6.16
N GLU A 122 -10.71 -12.27 -6.49
CA GLU A 122 -10.53 -11.76 -7.85
C GLU A 122 -9.12 -12.00 -8.38
N HIS A 123 -9.00 -12.25 -9.70
CA HIS A 123 -7.72 -12.48 -10.38
C HIS A 123 -7.24 -11.31 -11.25
N LEU A 124 -8.11 -10.46 -11.72
CA LEU A 124 -7.82 -9.43 -12.73
C LEU A 124 -7.75 -8.02 -12.13
N ALA A 125 -7.01 -7.88 -11.02
CA ALA A 125 -6.90 -6.60 -10.31
C ALA A 125 -6.36 -5.47 -11.19
N GLY A 126 -5.46 -5.77 -12.12
CA GLY A 126 -4.89 -4.78 -13.03
C GLY A 126 -5.91 -4.11 -13.95
N GLU A 127 -6.99 -4.81 -14.29
CA GLU A 127 -8.11 -4.27 -15.08
C GLU A 127 -9.19 -3.69 -14.16
N HIS A 128 -9.63 -4.46 -13.19
CA HIS A 128 -10.73 -4.11 -12.29
C HIS A 128 -10.45 -2.88 -11.44
N PHE A 129 -9.19 -2.60 -11.11
CA PHE A 129 -8.80 -1.38 -10.41
C PHE A 129 -9.32 -0.14 -11.13
N PHE A 130 -9.16 -0.08 -12.44
CA PHE A 130 -9.57 1.09 -13.24
C PHE A 130 -11.08 1.13 -13.46
N ASP A 131 -11.74 -0.01 -13.59
CA ASP A 131 -13.20 -0.08 -13.66
C ASP A 131 -13.83 0.44 -12.37
N ARG A 132 -13.30 0.03 -11.23
CA ARG A 132 -13.73 0.52 -9.91
C ARG A 132 -13.44 2.01 -9.74
N LEU A 133 -12.28 2.48 -10.20
CA LEU A 133 -11.93 3.89 -10.17
C LEU A 133 -12.94 4.73 -10.96
N GLU A 134 -13.33 4.30 -12.15
CA GLU A 134 -14.33 5.01 -12.94
C GLU A 134 -15.69 5.08 -12.24
N GLU A 135 -16.09 4.00 -11.58
CA GLU A 135 -17.34 3.99 -10.80
C GLU A 135 -17.27 4.98 -9.61
N LEU A 136 -16.15 5.02 -8.90
CA LEU A 136 -15.94 5.97 -7.82
C LEU A 136 -15.97 7.42 -8.33
N ARG A 137 -15.36 7.69 -9.47
CA ARG A 137 -15.36 9.02 -10.10
C ARG A 137 -16.77 9.47 -10.48
N ARG A 138 -17.62 8.57 -10.94
CA ARG A 138 -19.04 8.89 -11.26
C ARG A 138 -19.81 9.31 -10.02
N GLN A 139 -19.51 8.75 -8.87
CA GLN A 139 -20.13 9.13 -7.59
C GLN A 139 -19.65 10.49 -7.06
N GLY A 140 -18.52 10.98 -7.53
CA GLY A 140 -18.01 12.32 -7.26
C GLY A 140 -17.55 12.56 -5.83
N ALA A 141 -17.84 13.73 -5.29
CA ALA A 141 -17.31 14.20 -4.01
C ALA A 141 -17.63 13.28 -2.82
N VAL A 142 -18.73 12.52 -2.86
CA VAL A 142 -19.10 11.60 -1.78
C VAL A 142 -18.07 10.45 -1.63
N ARG A 143 -17.32 10.16 -2.70
CA ARG A 143 -16.25 9.13 -2.71
C ARG A 143 -14.85 9.74 -2.61
N LEU A 144 -14.72 10.97 -2.18
CA LEU A 144 -13.42 11.63 -2.05
C LEU A 144 -12.39 10.79 -1.26
N PRO A 145 -12.72 10.16 -0.12
CA PRO A 145 -11.76 9.31 0.58
C PRO A 145 -11.22 8.16 -0.28
N SER A 146 -12.07 7.50 -1.04
CA SER A 146 -11.66 6.45 -1.99
C SER A 146 -10.77 6.99 -3.11
N LEU A 147 -11.16 8.10 -3.71
CA LEU A 147 -10.43 8.71 -4.82
C LEU A 147 -9.02 9.11 -4.41
N GLU A 148 -8.84 9.62 -3.20
CA GLU A 148 -7.52 9.95 -2.66
C GLU A 148 -6.62 8.71 -2.55
N ILE A 149 -7.15 7.58 -2.09
CA ILE A 149 -6.38 6.34 -1.97
C ILE A 149 -5.99 5.80 -3.36
N TYR A 150 -6.92 5.76 -4.31
CA TYR A 150 -6.63 5.36 -5.68
C TYR A 150 -5.56 6.25 -6.32
N HIS A 151 -5.67 7.56 -6.13
CA HIS A 151 -4.71 8.52 -6.64
C HIS A 151 -3.30 8.28 -6.06
N TYR A 152 -3.18 8.02 -4.77
CA TYR A 152 -1.89 7.68 -4.15
C TYR A 152 -1.29 6.40 -4.72
N CYS A 153 -2.09 5.38 -4.96
CA CYS A 153 -1.61 4.16 -5.63
C CYS A 153 -1.02 4.46 -7.00
N LEU A 154 -1.68 5.31 -7.79
CA LEU A 154 -1.18 5.74 -9.10
C LEU A 154 0.10 6.59 -8.98
N LEU A 155 0.16 7.52 -8.02
CA LEU A 155 1.36 8.32 -7.77
C LEU A 155 2.56 7.48 -7.33
N LEU A 156 2.32 6.40 -6.60
CA LEU A 156 3.34 5.44 -6.20
C LEU A 156 3.73 4.46 -7.31
N GLY A 157 3.10 4.58 -8.48
CA GLY A 157 3.51 3.87 -9.67
C GLY A 157 2.71 2.62 -10.02
N PHE A 158 1.49 2.45 -9.47
CA PHE A 158 0.60 1.40 -9.94
C PHE A 158 0.24 1.64 -11.40
N GLU A 159 0.42 0.64 -12.25
CA GLU A 159 0.20 0.73 -13.70
C GLU A 159 -0.98 -0.11 -14.18
N GLY A 160 -1.15 -1.32 -13.63
CA GLY A 160 -2.18 -2.25 -14.01
C GLY A 160 -2.20 -2.49 -15.54
N LYS A 161 -3.38 -2.41 -16.13
CA LYS A 161 -3.56 -2.60 -17.59
C LYS A 161 -2.77 -1.62 -18.44
N TYR A 162 -2.48 -0.43 -17.91
CA TYR A 162 -1.76 0.61 -18.68
C TYR A 162 -0.29 0.29 -18.91
N ARG A 163 0.26 -0.71 -18.25
CA ARG A 163 1.60 -1.23 -18.58
C ARG A 163 1.69 -1.64 -20.06
N LEU A 164 0.61 -2.19 -20.60
CA LEU A 164 0.50 -2.62 -22.00
C LEU A 164 -0.18 -1.58 -22.88
N GLU A 165 -1.14 -0.83 -22.35
CA GLU A 165 -1.94 0.14 -23.13
C GLU A 165 -1.26 1.49 -23.31
N GLY A 166 -0.22 1.80 -22.52
CA GLY A 166 0.63 2.95 -22.66
C GLY A 166 0.71 3.86 -21.44
N PRO A 167 1.94 4.24 -21.04
CA PRO A 167 2.19 5.06 -19.85
C PRO A 167 1.67 6.50 -19.98
N GLU A 168 1.53 7.01 -21.20
CA GLU A 168 1.01 8.35 -21.45
C GLU A 168 -0.44 8.49 -21.06
N LYS A 169 -1.27 7.49 -21.37
CA LYS A 169 -2.68 7.45 -20.97
C LYS A 169 -2.83 7.41 -19.44
N LEU A 170 -1.96 6.65 -18.79
CA LEU A 170 -1.94 6.57 -17.31
C LEU A 170 -1.54 7.92 -16.70
N GLY A 171 -0.54 8.58 -17.24
CA GLY A 171 -0.11 9.91 -16.80
C GLY A 171 -1.23 10.94 -16.90
N TYR A 172 -1.95 10.93 -18.02
CA TYR A 172 -3.11 11.79 -18.23
C TYR A 172 -4.23 11.50 -17.19
N LEU A 173 -4.59 10.23 -17.00
CA LEU A 173 -5.59 9.83 -16.02
C LEU A 173 -5.21 10.26 -14.61
N THR A 174 -3.95 10.05 -14.22
CA THR A 174 -3.44 10.40 -12.89
C THR A 174 -3.53 11.91 -12.64
N ALA A 175 -3.14 12.72 -13.61
CA ALA A 175 -3.21 14.18 -13.52
C ALA A 175 -4.67 14.65 -13.43
N ARG A 176 -5.54 14.10 -14.26
CA ARG A 176 -6.96 14.44 -14.26
C ARG A 176 -7.65 14.06 -12.95
N LEU A 177 -7.33 12.90 -12.40
CA LEU A 177 -7.84 12.48 -11.09
C LEU A 177 -7.39 13.44 -9.99
N GLY A 178 -6.13 13.88 -10.01
CA GLY A 178 -5.62 14.89 -9.09
C GLY A 178 -6.42 16.20 -9.14
N ASP A 179 -6.74 16.69 -10.34
CA ASP A 179 -7.55 17.90 -10.54
C ASP A 179 -8.98 17.71 -10.02
N GLU A 180 -9.58 16.56 -10.26
CA GLU A 180 -10.91 16.23 -9.74
C GLU A 180 -10.93 16.21 -8.20
N ILE A 181 -9.91 15.64 -7.58
CA ILE A 181 -9.78 15.61 -6.12
C ILE A 181 -9.71 17.02 -5.54
N VAL A 182 -8.90 17.89 -6.12
CA VAL A 182 -8.81 19.30 -5.71
C VAL A 182 -10.16 19.99 -5.82
N TYR A 183 -10.87 19.76 -6.92
CA TYR A 183 -12.20 20.30 -7.13
C TYR A 183 -13.22 19.81 -6.08
N PHE A 184 -13.22 18.51 -5.80
CA PHE A 184 -14.12 17.92 -4.79
C PHE A 184 -13.79 18.38 -3.37
N LYS A 185 -12.52 18.60 -3.04
CA LYS A 185 -12.11 19.20 -1.75
C LYS A 185 -12.67 20.61 -1.59
N GLY A 186 -12.61 21.40 -2.65
CA GLY A 186 -13.19 22.75 -2.65
C GLY A 186 -14.69 22.73 -2.39
N LYS A 187 -15.44 21.82 -2.97
CA LYS A 187 -16.87 21.64 -2.72
C LYS A 187 -17.19 21.19 -1.29
N ARG A 188 -16.37 20.31 -0.71
CA ARG A 188 -16.57 19.81 0.66
C ARG A 188 -16.30 20.84 1.73
N SER A 189 -15.42 21.79 1.49
CA SER A 189 -15.10 22.85 2.44
C SER A 189 -16.20 23.89 2.62
N GLY A 190 -17.32 23.77 1.92
CA GLY A 190 -18.51 24.57 2.13
C GLY A 190 -18.40 26.03 1.73
N PHE A 191 -17.35 26.41 1.03
CA PHE A 191 -17.23 27.71 0.42
C PHE A 191 -17.71 27.64 -1.02
N ALA A 192 -18.97 27.85 -1.17
CA ALA A 192 -19.50 28.21 -2.45
C ALA A 192 -19.12 29.66 -2.72
#